data_4eed0d108c6573955791697afd01b727
#
_entry.id   4eed0d108c6573955791697afd01b727
#
_cell.length_a   1.000
_cell.length_b   1.000
_cell.length_c   1.000
_cell.angle_alpha   90.00
_cell.angle_beta   90.00
_cell.angle_gamma   90.00
#
_symmetry.space_group_name_H-M   'P 1'
#
loop_
_entity.id
_entity.type
_entity.pdbx_description
1 polymer ?
#
loop_
_entity_poly.entity_id
_entity_poly.type
_entity_poly.pdbx_seq_one_letter_code
_entity_poly.pdbx_strand_id
1 'polypeptide(L)'
;MAADDRKPTTSDVNGRLWSAGARDWADIQEGIVRKLYETVLERLRVGRGTRYLDAGCGSGLAAQIAASRGAQVSGIDAAESLLAIARERTPAGDFRRGDLEALPYADGSFDAVSGFNSFQFAGNPVVALGEARRVVKPGGLLTIVTWGEPEGMEAAAVVCALRPLIPPPPPNAPGPFALSQEAALRKFAVDAKLSPVEVFDVDTTFVYPDQATALRGLNSSGVATRAIGNSSVEAVTVAHARAIAPFRQADGGYCIKAVFRCLLAKP
;
A
#
# COMPACT_ATOMS: atom_id res chain seq x y z
N MET A 1 12.85 25.59 20.56
CA MET A 1 12.61 24.95 19.25
C MET A 1 11.56 25.79 18.54
N ALA A 2 11.91 26.46 17.44
CA ALA A 2 10.93 27.16 16.61
C ALA A 2 9.99 26.14 15.99
N ALA A 3 8.67 26.34 16.11
CA ALA A 3 7.70 25.55 15.38
C ALA A 3 7.95 25.79 13.88
N ASP A 4 8.03 24.71 13.12
CA ASP A 4 8.11 24.78 11.65
C ASP A 4 6.72 25.25 11.15
N ASP A 5 6.61 26.53 10.79
CA ASP A 5 5.38 27.15 10.27
C ASP A 5 5.04 26.69 8.84
N ARG A 6 5.73 25.69 8.32
CA ARG A 6 5.48 25.11 7.00
C ARG A 6 4.14 24.37 6.98
N LYS A 7 3.31 24.67 5.98
CA LYS A 7 2.08 23.92 5.72
C LYS A 7 2.43 22.42 5.55
N PRO A 8 1.75 21.50 6.25
CA PRO A 8 2.05 20.07 6.16
C PRO A 8 1.87 19.55 4.73
N THR A 9 2.83 18.76 4.27
CA THR A 9 2.78 18.08 2.97
C THR A 9 1.79 16.90 3.01
N THR A 10 1.45 16.34 1.85
CA THR A 10 0.65 15.11 1.75
C THR A 10 1.34 13.94 2.47
N SER A 11 2.67 13.86 2.36
CA SER A 11 3.48 12.88 3.07
C SER A 11 3.37 13.05 4.60
N ASP A 12 3.47 14.28 5.12
CA ASP A 12 3.31 14.55 6.56
C ASP A 12 1.92 14.13 7.07
N VAL A 13 0.87 14.36 6.28
CA VAL A 13 -0.50 13.97 6.62
C VAL A 13 -0.64 12.44 6.63
N ASN A 14 -0.21 11.77 5.55
CA ASN A 14 -0.27 10.32 5.44
C ASN A 14 0.56 9.64 6.52
N GLY A 15 1.75 10.16 6.82
CA GLY A 15 2.61 9.65 7.88
C GLY A 15 1.93 9.60 9.25
N ARG A 16 1.17 10.66 9.62
CA ARG A 16 0.38 10.67 10.85
C ARG A 16 -0.78 9.69 10.82
N LEU A 17 -1.52 9.64 9.70
CA LEU A 17 -2.70 8.78 9.56
C LEU A 17 -2.34 7.30 9.66
N TRP A 18 -1.29 6.87 8.96
CA TRP A 18 -0.85 5.47 8.95
C TRP A 18 -0.07 5.06 10.21
N SER A 19 0.51 6.02 10.94
CA SER A 19 1.16 5.73 12.23
C SER A 19 0.19 5.37 13.34
N ALA A 20 -1.07 5.83 13.27
CA ALA A 20 -2.02 5.69 14.37
C ALA A 20 -2.41 4.24 14.68
N GLY A 21 -2.53 3.39 13.65
CA GLY A 21 -2.91 1.98 13.78
C GLY A 21 -1.77 0.99 13.49
N ALA A 22 -0.50 1.44 13.56
CA ALA A 22 0.65 0.70 13.01
C ALA A 22 0.78 -0.75 13.52
N ARG A 23 0.54 -1.01 14.81
CA ARG A 23 0.68 -2.37 15.38
C ARG A 23 -0.43 -3.30 14.89
N ASP A 24 -1.70 -2.88 14.95
CA ASP A 24 -2.83 -3.68 14.44
C ASP A 24 -2.74 -3.88 12.92
N TRP A 25 -2.23 -2.89 12.18
CA TRP A 25 -1.90 -3.05 10.77
C TRP A 25 -0.89 -4.18 10.55
N ALA A 26 0.24 -4.12 11.26
CA ALA A 26 1.32 -5.07 11.11
C ALA A 26 0.95 -6.50 11.55
N ASP A 27 0.19 -6.62 12.64
CA ASP A 27 -0.09 -7.90 13.27
C ASP A 27 -1.32 -8.60 12.66
N ILE A 28 -2.26 -7.82 12.11
CA ILE A 28 -3.55 -8.35 11.61
C ILE A 28 -3.68 -8.12 10.10
N GLN A 29 -3.58 -6.87 9.63
CA GLN A 29 -4.05 -6.51 8.28
C GLN A 29 -3.02 -6.81 7.19
N GLU A 30 -1.76 -6.47 7.40
CA GLU A 30 -0.73 -6.60 6.37
C GLU A 30 -0.48 -8.04 5.95
N GLY A 31 -0.50 -8.97 6.91
CA GLY A 31 -0.24 -10.40 6.66
C GLY A 31 -1.28 -11.10 5.79
N ILE A 32 -2.49 -10.56 5.74
CA ILE A 32 -3.62 -11.14 4.97
C ILE A 32 -3.32 -11.18 3.47
N VAL A 33 -2.54 -10.22 2.97
CA VAL A 33 -2.17 -10.14 1.54
C VAL A 33 -0.78 -10.69 1.24
N ARG A 34 -0.22 -11.53 2.11
CA ARG A 34 1.12 -12.16 1.92
C ARG A 34 1.30 -12.78 0.53
N LYS A 35 0.30 -13.50 0.01
CA LYS A 35 0.32 -14.10 -1.33
C LYS A 35 0.60 -13.05 -2.42
N LEU A 36 0.02 -11.84 -2.29
CA LEU A 36 0.26 -10.74 -3.22
C LEU A 36 1.73 -10.34 -3.23
N TYR A 37 2.33 -10.14 -2.04
CA TYR A 37 3.75 -9.80 -1.92
C TYR A 37 4.64 -10.87 -2.55
N GLU A 38 4.40 -12.15 -2.24
CA GLU A 38 5.16 -13.29 -2.75
C GLU A 38 5.09 -13.37 -4.28
N THR A 39 3.89 -13.19 -4.86
CA THR A 39 3.68 -13.22 -6.33
C THR A 39 4.38 -12.06 -7.02
N VAL A 40 4.27 -10.84 -6.48
CA VAL A 40 4.93 -9.66 -7.06
C VAL A 40 6.45 -9.77 -7.00
N LEU A 41 7.01 -10.22 -5.87
CA LEU A 41 8.45 -10.41 -5.72
C LEU A 41 8.99 -11.50 -6.65
N GLU A 42 8.20 -12.53 -6.96
CA GLU A 42 8.54 -13.53 -7.96
C GLU A 42 8.58 -12.94 -9.38
N ARG A 43 7.55 -12.16 -9.77
CA ARG A 43 7.51 -11.46 -11.07
C ARG A 43 8.63 -10.44 -11.23
N LEU A 44 9.02 -9.76 -10.16
CA LEU A 44 10.18 -8.88 -10.10
C LEU A 44 11.52 -9.64 -10.06
N ARG A 45 11.50 -10.97 -9.97
CA ARG A 45 12.68 -11.84 -9.87
C ARG A 45 13.57 -11.48 -8.66
N VAL A 46 12.94 -11.08 -7.56
CA VAL A 46 13.66 -10.72 -6.33
C VAL A 46 14.24 -11.96 -5.66
N GLY A 47 15.55 -11.95 -5.47
CA GLY A 47 16.31 -13.06 -4.88
C GLY A 47 17.70 -12.65 -4.46
N ARG A 48 18.61 -13.62 -4.34
CA ARG A 48 19.99 -13.39 -3.87
C ARG A 48 20.69 -12.32 -4.70
N GLY A 49 21.19 -11.29 -4.00
CA GLY A 49 21.94 -10.19 -4.60
C GLY A 49 21.10 -9.10 -5.26
N THR A 50 19.78 -9.26 -5.36
CA THR A 50 18.88 -8.21 -5.87
C THR A 50 18.87 -7.02 -4.91
N ARG A 51 19.13 -5.82 -5.42
CA ARG A 51 18.89 -4.57 -4.69
C ARG A 51 17.43 -4.17 -4.90
N TYR A 52 16.64 -4.31 -3.86
CA TYR A 52 15.20 -4.14 -3.89
C TYR A 52 14.76 -2.92 -3.06
N LEU A 53 13.88 -2.10 -3.63
CA LEU A 53 13.20 -1.01 -2.92
C LEU A 53 11.70 -1.28 -2.83
N ASP A 54 11.16 -1.18 -1.63
CA ASP A 54 9.72 -1.14 -1.37
C ASP A 54 9.30 0.32 -1.12
N ALA A 55 8.60 0.92 -2.09
CA ALA A 55 8.17 2.31 -2.06
C ALA A 55 6.78 2.43 -1.42
N GLY A 56 6.72 2.96 -0.20
CA GLY A 56 5.56 2.89 0.68
C GLY A 56 5.52 1.55 1.41
N CYS A 57 6.64 1.20 2.06
CA CYS A 57 6.87 -0.14 2.59
C CYS A 57 6.02 -0.52 3.82
N GLY A 58 5.32 0.44 4.41
CA GLY A 58 4.53 0.20 5.61
C GLY A 58 5.33 -0.45 6.73
N SER A 59 4.81 -1.51 7.34
CA SER A 59 5.47 -2.29 8.38
C SER A 59 6.47 -3.34 7.84
N GLY A 60 6.77 -3.32 6.54
CA GLY A 60 7.93 -3.98 5.94
C GLY A 60 7.78 -5.47 5.66
N LEU A 61 6.56 -6.01 5.55
CA LEU A 61 6.37 -7.46 5.31
C LEU A 61 6.90 -7.87 3.92
N ALA A 62 6.66 -7.08 2.87
CA ALA A 62 7.20 -7.39 1.53
C ALA A 62 8.74 -7.34 1.54
N ALA A 63 9.33 -6.33 2.21
CA ALA A 63 10.77 -6.23 2.40
C ALA A 63 11.35 -7.43 3.19
N GLN A 64 10.66 -7.89 4.24
CA GLN A 64 11.05 -9.07 5.00
C GLN A 64 11.05 -10.34 4.13
N ILE A 65 10.01 -10.53 3.31
CA ILE A 65 9.94 -11.66 2.37
C ILE A 65 11.09 -11.56 1.34
N ALA A 66 11.37 -10.37 0.81
CA ALA A 66 12.49 -10.15 -0.11
C ALA A 66 13.84 -10.47 0.54
N ALA A 67 14.07 -10.02 1.77
CA ALA A 67 15.28 -10.31 2.55
C ALA A 67 15.46 -11.81 2.78
N SER A 68 14.39 -12.55 3.09
CA SER A 68 14.44 -14.01 3.26
C SER A 68 14.84 -14.75 1.98
N ARG A 69 14.65 -14.12 0.80
CA ARG A 69 15.13 -14.63 -0.51
C ARG A 69 16.58 -14.24 -0.82
N GLY A 70 17.25 -13.51 0.09
CA GLY A 70 18.64 -13.06 -0.06
C GLY A 70 18.81 -11.73 -0.79
N ALA A 71 17.75 -10.94 -0.93
CA ALA A 71 17.82 -9.59 -1.48
C ALA A 71 18.43 -8.60 -0.46
N GLN A 72 19.07 -7.54 -0.97
CA GLN A 72 19.43 -6.35 -0.21
C GLN A 72 18.24 -5.39 -0.24
N VAL A 73 17.59 -5.22 0.90
CA VAL A 73 16.32 -4.50 0.96
C VAL A 73 16.47 -3.07 1.46
N SER A 74 15.76 -2.17 0.78
CA SER A 74 15.50 -0.82 1.24
C SER A 74 13.98 -0.60 1.26
N GLY A 75 13.51 0.23 2.17
CA GLY A 75 12.12 0.65 2.24
C GLY A 75 12.00 2.13 2.55
N ILE A 76 10.97 2.76 2.02
CA ILE A 76 10.65 4.15 2.33
C ILE A 76 9.17 4.26 2.64
N ASP A 77 8.84 4.98 3.71
CA ASP A 77 7.46 5.29 4.10
C ASP A 77 7.41 6.63 4.84
N ALA A 78 6.24 7.26 4.86
CA ALA A 78 6.02 8.49 5.61
C ALA A 78 5.73 8.22 7.10
N ALA A 79 5.24 7.01 7.44
CA ALA A 79 4.76 6.63 8.76
C ALA A 79 5.88 6.03 9.63
N GLU A 80 6.44 6.84 10.54
CA GLU A 80 7.56 6.40 11.39
C GLU A 80 7.21 5.20 12.28
N SER A 81 5.97 5.11 12.78
CA SER A 81 5.55 3.96 13.60
C SER A 81 5.54 2.65 12.80
N LEU A 82 5.22 2.68 11.51
CA LEU A 82 5.32 1.53 10.63
C LEU A 82 6.77 1.17 10.35
N LEU A 83 7.62 2.18 10.07
CA LEU A 83 9.05 1.97 9.83
C LEU A 83 9.77 1.38 11.04
N ALA A 84 9.37 1.74 12.26
CA ALA A 84 9.90 1.11 13.47
C ALA A 84 9.69 -0.40 13.45
N ILE A 85 8.48 -0.86 13.06
CA ILE A 85 8.17 -2.29 12.92
C ILE A 85 8.96 -2.92 11.76
N ALA A 86 9.12 -2.21 10.63
CA ALA A 86 9.91 -2.71 9.50
C ALA A 86 11.37 -2.96 9.89
N ARG A 87 11.97 -2.06 10.69
CA ARG A 87 13.33 -2.23 11.24
C ARG A 87 13.42 -3.38 12.23
N GLU A 88 12.42 -3.59 13.07
CA GLU A 88 12.32 -4.77 13.96
C GLU A 88 12.32 -6.08 13.15
N ARG A 89 11.51 -6.14 12.07
CA ARG A 89 11.36 -7.33 11.22
C ARG A 89 12.58 -7.64 10.37
N THR A 90 13.31 -6.59 9.93
CA THR A 90 14.44 -6.75 9.02
C THR A 90 15.58 -5.79 9.44
N PRO A 91 16.31 -6.11 10.50
CA PRO A 91 17.36 -5.21 11.07
C PRO A 91 18.48 -4.86 10.08
N ALA A 92 18.74 -5.70 9.07
CA ALA A 92 19.74 -5.46 8.03
C ALA A 92 19.21 -4.61 6.86
N GLY A 93 17.92 -4.24 6.86
CA GLY A 93 17.30 -3.41 5.82
C GLY A 93 17.56 -1.91 6.05
N ASP A 94 17.61 -1.15 4.96
CA ASP A 94 17.69 0.31 4.98
C ASP A 94 16.29 0.93 4.92
N PHE A 95 15.70 1.25 6.07
CA PHE A 95 14.35 1.82 6.16
C PHE A 95 14.38 3.30 6.50
N ARG A 96 13.92 4.13 5.57
CA ARG A 96 13.97 5.59 5.67
C ARG A 96 12.57 6.19 5.73
N ARG A 97 12.40 7.19 6.62
CA ARG A 97 11.24 8.06 6.54
C ARG A 97 11.43 9.05 5.39
N GLY A 98 10.42 9.18 4.52
CA GLY A 98 10.52 10.10 3.39
C GLY A 98 9.24 10.23 2.59
N ASP A 99 9.36 11.02 1.52
CA ASP A 99 8.29 11.27 0.55
C ASP A 99 8.57 10.47 -0.73
N LEU A 100 7.55 9.86 -1.29
CA LEU A 100 7.65 9.13 -2.56
C LEU A 100 7.94 10.07 -3.75
N GLU A 101 7.62 11.37 -3.60
CA GLU A 101 7.87 12.39 -4.62
C GLU A 101 9.33 12.89 -4.62
N ALA A 102 10.17 12.47 -3.64
CA ALA A 102 11.57 12.85 -3.52
C ALA A 102 12.37 11.72 -2.87
N LEU A 103 12.64 10.66 -3.62
CA LEU A 103 13.33 9.47 -3.11
C LEU A 103 14.80 9.79 -2.80
N PRO A 104 15.30 9.54 -1.57
CA PRO A 104 16.68 9.86 -1.13
C PRO A 104 17.68 8.81 -1.63
N TYR A 105 17.58 8.42 -2.88
CA TYR A 105 18.45 7.43 -3.52
C TYR A 105 18.97 7.97 -4.86
N ALA A 106 20.19 7.56 -5.24
CA ALA A 106 20.76 7.93 -6.53
C ALA A 106 20.03 7.22 -7.70
N ASP A 107 20.17 7.77 -8.89
CA ASP A 107 19.65 7.18 -10.13
C ASP A 107 20.18 5.77 -10.32
N GLY A 108 19.32 4.86 -10.80
CA GLY A 108 19.73 3.48 -11.09
C GLY A 108 20.29 2.72 -9.88
N SER A 109 19.75 2.97 -8.69
CA SER A 109 20.22 2.32 -7.46
C SER A 109 19.69 0.89 -7.28
N PHE A 110 18.53 0.55 -7.86
CA PHE A 110 17.82 -0.68 -7.56
C PHE A 110 17.61 -1.53 -8.80
N ASP A 111 17.67 -2.85 -8.63
CA ASP A 111 17.35 -3.84 -9.67
C ASP A 111 15.84 -4.04 -9.80
N ALA A 112 15.12 -3.89 -8.67
CA ALA A 112 13.67 -4.02 -8.58
C ALA A 112 13.06 -3.02 -7.61
N VAL A 113 11.90 -2.45 -7.98
CA VAL A 113 11.10 -1.54 -7.15
C VAL A 113 9.65 -2.00 -7.13
N SER A 114 8.99 -1.97 -5.99
CA SER A 114 7.54 -2.16 -5.89
C SER A 114 6.87 -1.00 -5.18
N GLY A 115 5.59 -0.80 -5.46
CA GLY A 115 4.70 0.04 -4.66
C GLY A 115 3.36 -0.66 -4.48
N PHE A 116 3.09 -1.12 -3.27
CA PHE A 116 1.85 -1.83 -2.92
C PHE A 116 0.81 -0.84 -2.39
N ASN A 117 -0.15 -0.47 -3.23
CA ASN A 117 -1.17 0.53 -2.88
C ASN A 117 -0.56 1.82 -2.30
N SER A 118 0.56 2.29 -2.82
CA SER A 118 1.33 3.39 -2.23
C SER A 118 1.34 4.66 -3.10
N PHE A 119 1.67 4.55 -4.39
CA PHE A 119 1.85 5.71 -5.28
C PHE A 119 0.61 6.60 -5.36
N GLN A 120 -0.60 6.03 -5.36
CA GLN A 120 -1.86 6.79 -5.44
C GLN A 120 -2.11 7.68 -4.22
N PHE A 121 -1.40 7.49 -3.12
CA PHE A 121 -1.50 8.31 -1.92
C PHE A 121 -0.53 9.50 -1.91
N ALA A 122 0.39 9.61 -2.88
CA ALA A 122 1.27 10.77 -3.03
C ALA A 122 0.46 12.03 -3.40
N GLY A 123 0.99 13.19 -3.10
CA GLY A 123 0.38 14.47 -3.49
C GLY A 123 0.34 14.63 -5.01
N ASN A 124 1.40 14.16 -5.67
CA ASN A 124 1.46 13.98 -7.12
C ASN A 124 1.89 12.54 -7.46
N PRO A 125 0.94 11.62 -7.70
CA PRO A 125 1.23 10.22 -7.98
C PRO A 125 2.16 10.00 -9.18
N VAL A 126 2.07 10.83 -10.23
CA VAL A 126 2.93 10.70 -11.42
C VAL A 126 4.38 11.08 -11.09
N VAL A 127 4.60 12.11 -10.26
CA VAL A 127 5.94 12.49 -9.79
C VAL A 127 6.53 11.38 -8.93
N ALA A 128 5.75 10.83 -7.98
CA ALA A 128 6.19 9.72 -7.13
C ALA A 128 6.60 8.49 -7.95
N LEU A 129 5.80 8.15 -8.96
CA LEU A 129 6.12 7.05 -9.87
C LEU A 129 7.35 7.37 -10.77
N GLY A 130 7.52 8.64 -11.16
CA GLY A 130 8.70 9.14 -11.88
C GLY A 130 9.99 9.00 -11.06
N GLU A 131 9.94 9.27 -9.75
CA GLU A 131 11.04 9.04 -8.81
C GLU A 131 11.37 7.55 -8.67
N ALA A 132 10.34 6.70 -8.54
CA ALA A 132 10.53 5.26 -8.53
C ALA A 132 11.20 4.77 -9.82
N ARG A 133 10.78 5.30 -11.00
CA ARG A 133 11.45 5.04 -12.29
C ARG A 133 12.91 5.49 -12.28
N ARG A 134 13.21 6.67 -11.76
CA ARG A 134 14.59 7.23 -11.74
C ARG A 134 15.56 6.33 -10.99
N VAL A 135 15.11 5.75 -9.87
CA VAL A 135 15.98 4.92 -9.02
C VAL A 135 16.10 3.46 -9.50
N VAL A 136 15.28 3.01 -10.45
CA VAL A 136 15.44 1.70 -11.12
C VAL A 136 16.59 1.75 -12.12
N LYS A 137 17.46 0.74 -12.10
CA LYS A 137 18.55 0.58 -13.07
C LYS A 137 18.01 0.37 -14.51
N PRO A 138 18.75 0.78 -15.54
CA PRO A 138 18.50 0.28 -16.89
C PRO A 138 18.41 -1.25 -16.90
N GLY A 139 17.32 -1.80 -17.45
CA GLY A 139 17.03 -3.24 -17.44
C GLY A 139 16.42 -3.79 -16.16
N GLY A 140 16.29 -2.98 -15.10
CA GLY A 140 15.53 -3.31 -13.90
C GLY A 140 14.03 -3.34 -14.12
N LEU A 141 13.28 -3.72 -13.10
CA LEU A 141 11.82 -3.86 -13.12
C LEU A 141 11.16 -3.04 -12.02
N LEU A 142 9.96 -2.53 -12.33
CA LEU A 142 9.11 -1.83 -11.38
C LEU A 142 7.70 -2.43 -11.40
N THR A 143 7.07 -2.61 -10.23
CA THR A 143 5.67 -3.03 -10.14
C THR A 143 4.83 -1.98 -9.43
N ILE A 144 3.71 -1.62 -10.05
CA ILE A 144 2.63 -0.83 -9.46
C ILE A 144 1.53 -1.80 -9.07
N VAL A 145 1.13 -1.78 -7.80
CA VAL A 145 0.02 -2.60 -7.29
C VAL A 145 -1.10 -1.70 -6.83
N THR A 146 -2.31 -2.02 -7.24
CA THR A 146 -3.55 -1.32 -6.85
C THR A 146 -4.69 -2.32 -6.67
N TRP A 147 -5.87 -1.83 -6.30
CA TRP A 147 -7.07 -2.65 -6.28
C TRP A 147 -7.44 -3.11 -7.70
N GLY A 148 -7.96 -4.33 -7.82
CA GLY A 148 -8.66 -4.80 -9.01
C GLY A 148 -9.99 -4.05 -9.23
N GLU A 149 -10.71 -4.43 -10.27
CA GLU A 149 -12.02 -3.83 -10.56
C GLU A 149 -13.01 -4.13 -9.43
N PRO A 150 -13.80 -3.13 -9.00
CA PRO A 150 -14.71 -3.32 -7.88
C PRO A 150 -15.89 -4.24 -8.21
N GLU A 151 -16.24 -4.41 -9.49
CA GLU A 151 -17.33 -5.26 -9.94
C GLU A 151 -17.01 -6.73 -9.64
N GLY A 152 -17.82 -7.35 -8.78
CA GLY A 152 -17.64 -8.73 -8.36
C GLY A 152 -16.58 -8.95 -7.26
N MET A 153 -15.87 -7.91 -6.81
CA MET A 153 -14.92 -7.99 -5.72
C MET A 153 -15.62 -7.72 -4.37
N GLU A 154 -15.67 -8.72 -3.50
CA GLU A 154 -16.32 -8.62 -2.17
C GLU A 154 -15.68 -7.52 -1.31
N ALA A 155 -14.36 -7.38 -1.34
CA ALA A 155 -13.63 -6.36 -0.59
C ALA A 155 -13.97 -4.92 -1.03
N ALA A 156 -14.59 -4.71 -2.19
CA ALA A 156 -15.04 -3.39 -2.62
C ALA A 156 -16.04 -2.76 -1.64
N ALA A 157 -16.92 -3.59 -1.04
CA ALA A 157 -17.85 -3.14 -0.01
C ALA A 157 -17.11 -2.56 1.20
N VAL A 158 -16.01 -3.21 1.62
CA VAL A 158 -15.18 -2.78 2.75
C VAL A 158 -14.41 -1.50 2.41
N VAL A 159 -13.80 -1.44 1.22
CA VAL A 159 -13.05 -0.25 0.75
C VAL A 159 -13.97 0.98 0.65
N CYS A 160 -15.23 0.79 0.23
CA CYS A 160 -16.20 1.87 0.09
C CYS A 160 -16.94 2.22 1.39
N ALA A 161 -16.88 1.38 2.43
CA ALA A 161 -17.67 1.53 3.65
C ALA A 161 -17.48 2.89 4.34
N LEU A 162 -16.27 3.44 4.28
CA LEU A 162 -15.90 4.68 4.96
C LEU A 162 -16.16 5.94 4.13
N ARG A 163 -16.59 5.80 2.86
CA ARG A 163 -16.82 6.97 1.99
C ARG A 163 -17.75 8.03 2.59
N PRO A 164 -18.86 7.68 3.28
CA PRO A 164 -19.73 8.68 3.92
C PRO A 164 -19.11 9.36 5.15
N LEU A 165 -18.04 8.79 5.70
CA LEU A 165 -17.39 9.25 6.94
C LEU A 165 -16.12 10.06 6.71
N ILE A 166 -15.67 10.21 5.46
CA ILE A 166 -14.54 11.06 5.09
C ILE A 166 -15.04 12.34 4.42
N PRO A 167 -14.29 13.45 4.51
CA PRO A 167 -14.64 14.64 3.76
C PRO A 167 -14.78 14.34 2.27
N PRO A 168 -15.75 14.95 1.58
CA PRO A 168 -15.89 14.76 0.14
C PRO A 168 -14.56 15.13 -0.55
N PRO A 169 -14.08 14.29 -1.46
CA PRO A 169 -12.86 14.61 -2.20
C PRO A 169 -13.09 15.85 -3.07
N PRO A 170 -12.02 16.59 -3.41
CA PRO A 170 -12.12 17.64 -4.40
C PRO A 170 -12.79 17.16 -5.69
N PRO A 171 -13.46 18.04 -6.44
CA PRO A 171 -14.02 17.69 -7.74
C PRO A 171 -12.94 17.01 -8.61
N ASN A 172 -13.29 15.90 -9.25
CA ASN A 172 -12.40 15.08 -10.09
C ASN A 172 -11.23 14.39 -9.36
N ALA A 173 -11.20 14.37 -8.04
CA ALA A 173 -10.20 13.58 -7.31
C ALA A 173 -10.43 12.08 -7.59
N PRO A 174 -9.37 11.32 -7.86
CA PRO A 174 -9.48 9.88 -8.13
C PRO A 174 -9.98 9.15 -6.89
N GLY A 175 -10.94 8.23 -7.09
CA GLY A 175 -11.40 7.32 -6.03
C GLY A 175 -10.42 6.15 -5.80
N PRO A 176 -10.73 5.27 -4.83
CA PRO A 176 -9.84 4.15 -4.48
C PRO A 176 -9.63 3.15 -5.63
N PHE A 177 -10.55 3.12 -6.60
CA PHE A 177 -10.49 2.26 -7.78
C PHE A 177 -10.11 2.99 -9.07
N ALA A 178 -9.57 4.20 -9.00
CA ALA A 178 -9.24 5.00 -10.18
C ALA A 178 -8.21 4.32 -11.12
N LEU A 179 -7.35 3.48 -10.56
CA LEU A 179 -6.34 2.72 -11.29
C LEU A 179 -6.73 1.23 -11.51
N SER A 180 -7.95 0.83 -11.15
CA SER A 180 -8.38 -0.57 -11.28
C SER A 180 -8.59 -1.01 -12.73
N GLN A 181 -8.93 -0.09 -13.62
CA GLN A 181 -9.03 -0.36 -15.05
C GLN A 181 -7.64 -0.47 -15.68
N GLU A 182 -7.39 -1.55 -16.46
CA GLU A 182 -6.08 -1.78 -17.08
C GLU A 182 -5.58 -0.57 -17.90
N ALA A 183 -6.48 0.04 -18.68
CA ALA A 183 -6.14 1.19 -19.50
C ALA A 183 -5.69 2.40 -18.65
N ALA A 184 -6.35 2.64 -17.51
CA ALA A 184 -5.98 3.72 -16.59
C ALA A 184 -4.63 3.45 -15.93
N LEU A 185 -4.38 2.19 -15.50
CA LEU A 185 -3.12 1.80 -14.88
C LEU A 185 -1.94 1.88 -15.88
N ARG A 186 -2.15 1.43 -17.12
CA ARG A 186 -1.16 1.58 -18.20
C ARG A 186 -0.87 3.05 -18.50
N LYS A 187 -1.92 3.87 -18.60
CA LYS A 187 -1.76 5.31 -18.80
C LYS A 187 -0.95 5.95 -17.68
N PHE A 188 -1.25 5.62 -16.42
CA PHE A 188 -0.51 6.12 -15.26
C PHE A 188 1.00 5.79 -15.33
N ALA A 189 1.33 4.57 -15.75
CA ALA A 189 2.73 4.17 -15.95
C ALA A 189 3.39 4.98 -17.10
N VAL A 190 2.70 5.14 -18.23
CA VAL A 190 3.20 5.90 -19.40
C VAL A 190 3.36 7.38 -19.07
N ASP A 191 2.45 7.99 -18.33
CA ASP A 191 2.55 9.40 -17.88
C ASP A 191 3.85 9.63 -17.05
N ALA A 192 4.28 8.60 -16.28
CA ALA A 192 5.55 8.60 -15.56
C ALA A 192 6.75 8.12 -16.40
N LYS A 193 6.58 7.98 -17.73
CA LYS A 193 7.60 7.54 -18.70
C LYS A 193 8.12 6.12 -18.46
N LEU A 194 7.30 5.26 -17.88
CA LEU A 194 7.55 3.83 -17.78
C LEU A 194 7.03 3.11 -19.04
N SER A 195 7.65 1.98 -19.36
CA SER A 195 7.23 1.07 -20.43
C SER A 195 6.47 -0.13 -19.82
N PRO A 196 5.12 -0.19 -19.89
CA PRO A 196 4.33 -1.31 -19.39
C PRO A 196 4.69 -2.62 -20.07
N VAL A 197 5.02 -3.66 -19.31
CA VAL A 197 5.38 -4.99 -19.81
C VAL A 197 4.21 -5.95 -19.69
N GLU A 198 3.61 -6.05 -18.50
CA GLU A 198 2.57 -7.01 -18.20
C GLU A 198 1.57 -6.40 -17.22
N VAL A 199 0.29 -6.71 -17.36
CA VAL A 199 -0.73 -6.50 -16.32
C VAL A 199 -1.28 -7.86 -15.92
N PHE A 200 -1.37 -8.11 -14.62
CA PHE A 200 -1.89 -9.35 -14.07
C PHE A 200 -2.64 -9.09 -12.77
N ASP A 201 -3.59 -9.96 -12.49
CA ASP A 201 -4.36 -9.89 -11.25
C ASP A 201 -3.90 -10.95 -10.25
N VAL A 202 -3.99 -10.64 -8.97
CA VAL A 202 -3.70 -11.56 -7.87
C VAL A 202 -4.93 -11.64 -6.97
N ASP A 203 -5.55 -12.82 -6.98
CA ASP A 203 -6.64 -13.14 -6.05
C ASP A 203 -6.09 -13.37 -4.65
N THR A 204 -6.68 -12.68 -3.70
CA THR A 204 -6.42 -12.84 -2.27
C THR A 204 -7.72 -13.02 -1.51
N THR A 205 -7.62 -13.41 -0.26
CA THR A 205 -8.78 -13.55 0.62
C THR A 205 -8.44 -12.96 1.97
N PHE A 206 -9.24 -12.03 2.44
CA PHE A 206 -9.13 -11.51 3.80
C PHE A 206 -9.81 -12.52 4.73
N VAL A 207 -9.02 -13.15 5.57
CA VAL A 207 -9.49 -14.13 6.54
C VAL A 207 -9.28 -13.59 7.95
N TYR A 208 -10.36 -13.52 8.70
CA TYR A 208 -10.32 -13.11 10.10
C TYR A 208 -11.00 -14.17 10.97
N PRO A 209 -10.42 -14.49 12.15
CA PRO A 209 -10.97 -15.53 13.02
C PRO A 209 -12.30 -15.12 13.67
N ASP A 210 -12.51 -13.81 13.86
CA ASP A 210 -13.69 -13.24 14.51
C ASP A 210 -13.90 -11.78 14.14
N GLN A 211 -15.04 -11.22 14.55
CA GLN A 211 -15.41 -9.83 14.25
C GLN A 211 -14.48 -8.80 14.92
N ALA A 212 -14.06 -9.08 16.15
CA ALA A 212 -13.21 -8.15 16.89
C ALA A 212 -11.85 -7.98 16.19
N THR A 213 -11.24 -9.08 15.76
CA THR A 213 -10.00 -9.09 14.99
C THR A 213 -10.17 -8.40 13.63
N ALA A 214 -11.28 -8.69 12.92
CA ALA A 214 -11.58 -8.05 11.65
C ALA A 214 -11.69 -6.53 11.80
N LEU A 215 -12.44 -6.05 12.77
CA LEU A 215 -12.63 -4.61 13.01
C LEU A 215 -11.33 -3.92 13.44
N ARG A 216 -10.51 -4.54 14.29
CA ARG A 216 -9.19 -4.01 14.64
C ARG A 216 -8.31 -3.86 13.41
N GLY A 217 -8.21 -4.91 12.58
CA GLY A 217 -7.43 -4.87 11.34
C GLY A 217 -7.92 -3.79 10.36
N LEU A 218 -9.21 -3.74 10.08
CA LEU A 218 -9.79 -2.76 9.15
C LEU A 218 -9.67 -1.32 9.66
N ASN A 219 -9.87 -1.09 10.97
CA ASN A 219 -9.76 0.23 11.59
C ASN A 219 -8.31 0.73 11.69
N SER A 220 -7.30 -0.12 11.46
CA SER A 220 -5.88 0.25 11.56
C SER A 220 -5.34 1.02 10.35
N SER A 221 -6.09 1.09 9.25
CA SER A 221 -5.66 1.80 8.04
C SER A 221 -5.65 3.32 8.19
N GLY A 222 -4.78 4.00 7.44
CA GLY A 222 -4.76 5.47 7.41
C GLY A 222 -6.06 6.08 6.90
N VAL A 223 -6.81 5.38 6.04
CA VAL A 223 -8.16 5.80 5.59
C VAL A 223 -9.15 5.74 6.75
N ALA A 224 -9.11 4.68 7.57
CA ALA A 224 -9.94 4.56 8.77
C ALA A 224 -9.59 5.65 9.80
N THR A 225 -8.32 5.92 10.03
CA THR A 225 -7.86 7.02 10.91
C THR A 225 -8.40 8.37 10.45
N ARG A 226 -8.38 8.64 9.14
CA ARG A 226 -8.99 9.86 8.57
C ARG A 226 -10.49 9.92 8.82
N ALA A 227 -11.20 8.81 8.62
CA ALA A 227 -12.64 8.73 8.87
C ALA A 227 -12.98 8.93 10.36
N ILE A 228 -12.19 8.35 11.27
CA ILE A 228 -12.32 8.56 12.73
C ILE A 228 -12.17 10.05 13.08
N GLY A 229 -11.15 10.72 12.53
CA GLY A 229 -10.93 12.15 12.77
C GLY A 229 -12.04 13.05 12.24
N ASN A 230 -12.80 12.62 11.23
CA ASN A 230 -13.94 13.36 10.66
C ASN A 230 -15.30 12.95 11.27
N SER A 231 -15.35 11.84 12.00
CA SER A 231 -16.59 11.31 12.61
C SER A 231 -16.33 10.79 14.01
N SER A 232 -16.32 9.46 14.22
CA SER A 232 -15.95 8.83 15.49
C SER A 232 -15.47 7.39 15.29
N VAL A 233 -14.84 6.83 16.31
CA VAL A 233 -14.42 5.41 16.32
C VAL A 233 -15.65 4.51 16.17
N GLU A 234 -16.76 4.81 16.85
CA GLU A 234 -18.01 4.04 16.77
C GLU A 234 -18.58 4.05 15.36
N ALA A 235 -18.63 5.21 14.70
CA ALA A 235 -19.19 5.34 13.35
C ALA A 235 -18.38 4.50 12.34
N VAL A 236 -17.05 4.54 12.40
CA VAL A 236 -16.15 3.75 11.56
C VAL A 236 -16.31 2.26 11.86
N THR A 237 -16.35 1.86 13.13
CA THR A 237 -16.53 0.48 13.54
C THR A 237 -17.88 -0.09 13.05
N VAL A 238 -18.96 0.68 13.18
CA VAL A 238 -20.29 0.29 12.68
C VAL A 238 -20.29 0.18 11.16
N ALA A 239 -19.64 1.08 10.44
CA ALA A 239 -19.53 1.04 8.98
C ALA A 239 -18.80 -0.22 8.51
N HIS A 240 -17.64 -0.54 9.10
CA HIS A 240 -16.91 -1.76 8.80
C HIS A 240 -17.69 -3.02 9.20
N ALA A 241 -18.30 -3.06 10.40
CA ALA A 241 -19.11 -4.19 10.83
C ALA A 241 -20.25 -4.50 9.85
N ARG A 242 -20.94 -3.48 9.35
CA ARG A 242 -21.99 -3.63 8.33
C ARG A 242 -21.43 -4.15 7.00
N ALA A 243 -20.27 -3.65 6.58
CA ALA A 243 -19.63 -4.02 5.32
C ALA A 243 -19.17 -5.49 5.32
N ILE A 244 -18.68 -6.01 6.46
CA ILE A 244 -18.21 -7.39 6.56
C ILE A 244 -19.30 -8.40 6.90
N ALA A 245 -20.47 -7.96 7.41
CA ALA A 245 -21.54 -8.84 7.89
C ALA A 245 -21.96 -9.93 6.88
N PRO A 246 -22.08 -9.64 5.56
CA PRO A 246 -22.45 -10.65 4.57
C PRO A 246 -21.42 -11.78 4.40
N PHE A 247 -20.18 -11.59 4.84
CA PHE A 247 -19.07 -12.52 4.63
C PHE A 247 -18.74 -13.37 5.85
N ARG A 248 -19.62 -13.33 6.86
CA ARG A 248 -19.47 -14.14 8.07
C ARG A 248 -19.63 -15.63 7.75
N GLN A 249 -18.70 -16.42 8.25
CA GLN A 249 -18.70 -17.88 8.11
C GLN A 249 -19.45 -18.56 9.26
N ALA A 250 -19.76 -19.85 9.08
CA ALA A 250 -20.48 -20.64 10.09
C ALA A 250 -19.72 -20.79 11.41
N ASP A 251 -18.40 -20.76 11.37
CA ASP A 251 -17.51 -20.81 12.55
C ASP A 251 -17.37 -19.47 13.29
N GLY A 252 -17.99 -18.41 12.77
CA GLY A 252 -17.95 -17.06 13.34
C GLY A 252 -16.83 -16.17 12.76
N GLY A 253 -15.94 -16.72 11.96
CA GLY A 253 -14.91 -16.00 11.22
C GLY A 253 -15.46 -15.22 10.02
N TYR A 254 -14.57 -14.61 9.27
CA TYR A 254 -14.90 -13.85 8.05
C TYR A 254 -13.97 -14.24 6.91
N CYS A 255 -14.52 -14.32 5.70
CA CYS A 255 -13.79 -14.67 4.49
C CYS A 255 -14.27 -13.74 3.38
N ILE A 256 -13.40 -12.82 2.92
CA ILE A 256 -13.74 -11.73 1.98
C ILE A 256 -12.77 -11.78 0.81
N LYS A 257 -13.28 -12.07 -0.38
CA LYS A 257 -12.46 -12.13 -1.60
C LYS A 257 -12.05 -10.74 -2.05
N ALA A 258 -10.76 -10.61 -2.37
CA ALA A 258 -10.16 -9.38 -2.87
C ALA A 258 -9.27 -9.68 -4.08
N VAL A 259 -9.22 -8.75 -5.00
CA VAL A 259 -8.36 -8.81 -6.19
C VAL A 259 -7.44 -7.60 -6.19
N PHE A 260 -6.16 -7.82 -6.44
CA PHE A 260 -5.20 -6.76 -6.68
C PHE A 260 -4.73 -6.81 -8.11
N ARG A 261 -4.74 -5.66 -8.77
CA ARG A 261 -4.19 -5.47 -10.12
C ARG A 261 -2.76 -4.98 -10.03
N CYS A 262 -1.89 -5.66 -10.75
CA CYS A 262 -0.46 -5.41 -10.77
C CYS A 262 -0.02 -5.05 -12.19
N LEU A 263 0.81 -4.01 -12.33
CA LEU A 263 1.44 -3.67 -13.59
C LEU A 263 2.95 -3.77 -13.42
N LEU A 264 3.58 -4.63 -14.22
CA LEU A 264 5.02 -4.73 -14.34
C LEU A 264 5.49 -3.79 -15.46
N ALA A 265 6.52 -2.99 -15.19
CA ALA A 265 7.07 -2.03 -16.13
C ALA A 265 8.60 -2.03 -16.12
N LYS A 266 9.19 -1.46 -17.20
CA LYS A 266 10.59 -1.08 -17.31
C LYS A 266 10.73 0.44 -17.24
N PRO A 267 11.88 0.95 -16.75
CA PRO A 267 12.17 2.39 -16.69
C PRO A 267 12.25 3.05 -18.07
#